data_55e7963a7ce00d33b603519126779669
#
_entry.id   55e7963a7ce00d33b603519126779669
#
_cell.length_a   1.000
_cell.length_b   1.000
_cell.length_c   1.000
_cell.angle_alpha   90.00
_cell.angle_beta   90.00
_cell.angle_gamma   90.00
#
_symmetry.space_group_name_H-M   'P 1'
#
loop_
_entity.id
_entity.type
_entity.pdbx_description
1 polymer ?
#
loop_
_entity_poly.entity_id
_entity_poly.type
_entity_poly.pdbx_seq_one_letter_code
_entity_poly.pdbx_strand_id
1 'polypeptide(L)'
;MTQTVDPRNLRAGWVIPSERYCDQPYVVKTDDGAWLCVITTGVGEEGQSGQHVVTRRSTDRGQTWSDPVDVEPADGPEASYAVLLKAPGGRVYCFYNYNADNLRAVKADDPPFQGGLCTRVDSLGHFVCKYSDDHGASWSSRRFAIPVREMAIDRENAYGGRVRFFWNVGKPFVHDDAAYVPLHKVGGFGHGFFTRSEGVLLRSNSLLRDGDPGHAVWETLPDGDAGLRTPPGGGPIAEEHSTVVLSDGSFYCVYRSVDGHPVCASSRDGGRTWSPPRYQRYADGRLMKHPRAANFIWKCSNGKYVYWFHNHGGRFIREPQLGLNPYDDRNPVWQGVGLKRDLDG
;
A
#
# COMPACT_ATOMS: atom_id res chain seq x y z
N MET A 1 -21.72 -28.44 -19.36
CA MET A 1 -20.81 -28.42 -18.19
C MET A 1 -19.85 -27.27 -18.38
N THR A 2 -19.99 -26.21 -17.63
CA THR A 2 -19.03 -25.11 -17.61
C THR A 2 -17.75 -25.63 -16.99
N GLN A 3 -16.69 -25.71 -17.77
CA GLN A 3 -15.38 -26.07 -17.28
C GLN A 3 -14.96 -25.06 -16.22
N THR A 4 -14.81 -25.48 -14.97
CA THR A 4 -14.33 -24.63 -13.90
C THR A 4 -12.88 -24.26 -14.23
N VAL A 5 -12.66 -23.00 -14.55
CA VAL A 5 -11.32 -22.47 -14.82
C VAL A 5 -10.50 -22.58 -13.54
N ASP A 6 -9.34 -23.23 -13.60
CA ASP A 6 -8.42 -23.28 -12.47
C ASP A 6 -7.81 -21.87 -12.26
N PRO A 7 -8.10 -21.19 -11.13
CA PRO A 7 -7.61 -19.83 -10.88
C PRO A 7 -6.08 -19.75 -10.74
N ARG A 8 -5.39 -20.88 -10.62
CA ARG A 8 -3.92 -20.96 -10.60
C ARG A 8 -3.30 -20.93 -11.99
N ASN A 9 -4.11 -21.13 -13.03
CA ASN A 9 -3.64 -21.11 -14.40
C ASN A 9 -3.68 -19.67 -14.95
N LEU A 10 -2.54 -18.98 -14.96
CA LEU A 10 -2.40 -17.62 -15.46
C LEU A 10 -2.87 -17.46 -16.91
N ARG A 11 -2.80 -18.51 -17.73
CA ARG A 11 -3.27 -18.47 -19.13
C ARG A 11 -4.80 -18.44 -19.26
N ALA A 12 -5.50 -18.78 -18.19
CA ALA A 12 -6.96 -18.74 -18.11
C ALA A 12 -7.48 -17.42 -17.50
N GLY A 13 -6.60 -16.51 -17.09
CA GLY A 13 -6.94 -15.19 -16.57
C GLY A 13 -7.23 -14.19 -17.69
N TRP A 14 -7.86 -13.08 -17.30
CA TRP A 14 -8.03 -11.93 -18.17
C TRP A 14 -7.01 -10.85 -17.81
N VAL A 15 -6.56 -10.12 -18.82
CA VAL A 15 -5.53 -9.10 -18.69
C VAL A 15 -6.18 -7.73 -18.44
N ILE A 16 -5.71 -7.01 -17.44
CA ILE A 16 -5.99 -5.58 -17.30
C ILE A 16 -4.99 -4.85 -18.21
N PRO A 17 -5.43 -4.16 -19.26
CA PRO A 17 -4.52 -3.47 -20.16
C PRO A 17 -3.74 -2.37 -19.41
N SER A 18 -2.45 -2.32 -19.65
CA SER A 18 -1.51 -1.35 -19.07
C SER A 18 -0.43 -0.99 -20.08
N GLU A 19 0.42 -0.04 -19.75
CA GLU A 19 1.65 0.20 -20.48
C GLU A 19 2.71 -0.85 -20.10
N ARG A 20 4.00 -0.57 -20.35
CA ARG A 20 5.07 -1.52 -20.04
C ARG A 20 5.18 -1.80 -18.53
N TYR A 21 5.24 -0.74 -17.73
CA TYR A 21 5.18 -0.86 -16.27
C TYR A 21 3.73 -0.86 -15.79
N CYS A 22 3.43 -1.70 -14.83
CA CYS A 22 2.13 -1.74 -14.19
C CYS A 22 2.30 -2.18 -12.73
N ASP A 23 1.80 -1.39 -11.81
CA ASP A 23 1.85 -1.69 -10.40
C ASP A 23 0.50 -1.47 -9.70
N GLN A 24 0.27 -2.30 -8.69
CA GLN A 24 -0.80 -2.17 -7.70
C GLN A 24 -2.21 -1.99 -8.29
N PRO A 25 -2.73 -2.96 -9.04
CA PRO A 25 -4.11 -2.88 -9.49
C PRO A 25 -5.08 -2.99 -8.30
N TYR A 26 -5.69 -1.88 -7.90
CA TYR A 26 -6.72 -1.86 -6.86
C TYR A 26 -8.10 -1.78 -7.48
N VAL A 27 -8.98 -2.67 -7.03
CA VAL A 27 -10.35 -2.74 -7.55
C VAL A 27 -11.35 -2.41 -6.44
N VAL A 28 -12.28 -1.50 -6.76
CA VAL A 28 -13.49 -1.28 -5.98
C VAL A 28 -14.72 -1.58 -6.84
N LYS A 29 -15.80 -2.03 -6.20
CA LYS A 29 -17.10 -2.17 -6.86
C LYS A 29 -17.88 -0.88 -6.67
N THR A 30 -18.24 -0.23 -7.76
CA THR A 30 -19.05 0.99 -7.77
C THR A 30 -20.54 0.68 -7.59
N ASP A 31 -21.38 1.68 -7.30
CA ASP A 31 -22.79 1.47 -6.99
C ASP A 31 -23.62 1.03 -8.20
N ASP A 32 -23.17 1.34 -9.41
CA ASP A 32 -23.73 0.81 -10.65
C ASP A 32 -23.33 -0.65 -10.95
N GLY A 33 -22.55 -1.28 -10.04
CA GLY A 33 -22.13 -2.67 -10.12
C GLY A 33 -20.88 -2.93 -10.91
N ALA A 34 -20.30 -1.92 -11.57
CA ALA A 34 -19.03 -2.06 -12.29
C ALA A 34 -17.85 -2.26 -11.34
N TRP A 35 -16.78 -2.85 -11.86
CA TRP A 35 -15.46 -2.86 -11.21
C TRP A 35 -14.66 -1.67 -11.73
N LEU A 36 -14.18 -0.85 -10.83
CA LEU A 36 -13.25 0.23 -11.12
C LEU A 36 -11.87 -0.17 -10.62
N CYS A 37 -10.91 -0.29 -11.53
CA CYS A 37 -9.52 -0.60 -11.24
C CYS A 37 -8.68 0.65 -11.40
N VAL A 38 -7.84 0.97 -10.41
CA VAL A 38 -6.76 1.96 -10.55
C VAL A 38 -5.45 1.25 -10.74
N ILE A 39 -4.58 1.80 -11.58
CA ILE A 39 -3.25 1.28 -11.89
C ILE A 39 -2.28 2.45 -11.91
N THR A 40 -1.11 2.29 -11.30
CA THR A 40 0.08 3.06 -11.64
C THR A 40 0.72 2.42 -12.85
N THR A 41 0.94 3.17 -13.92
CA THR A 41 1.51 2.64 -15.17
C THR A 41 2.51 3.61 -15.79
N GLY A 42 3.25 3.17 -16.81
CA GLY A 42 4.21 4.00 -17.54
C GLY A 42 5.03 3.18 -18.54
N VAL A 43 5.67 3.86 -19.45
CA VAL A 43 6.50 3.24 -20.52
C VAL A 43 7.85 2.73 -20.02
N GLY A 44 8.29 3.17 -18.82
CA GLY A 44 9.57 2.80 -18.20
C GLY A 44 9.49 1.55 -17.33
N GLU A 45 10.28 1.55 -16.27
CA GLU A 45 10.34 0.53 -15.21
C GLU A 45 9.96 1.16 -13.86
N GLU A 46 9.83 0.34 -12.82
CA GLU A 46 9.48 0.81 -11.48
C GLU A 46 10.42 1.93 -11.00
N GLY A 47 9.83 3.03 -10.56
CA GLY A 47 10.57 4.18 -10.05
C GLY A 47 11.13 5.14 -11.11
N GLN A 48 11.02 4.81 -12.39
CA GLN A 48 11.48 5.69 -13.46
C GLN A 48 10.50 6.84 -13.75
N SER A 49 11.00 7.84 -14.46
CA SER A 49 10.20 8.98 -14.93
C SER A 49 9.08 8.53 -15.87
N GLY A 50 7.95 9.28 -15.86
CA GLY A 50 6.82 9.03 -16.73
C GLY A 50 5.75 8.10 -16.14
N GLN A 51 5.86 7.74 -14.86
CA GLN A 51 4.80 7.05 -14.15
C GLN A 51 3.61 7.98 -13.92
N HIS A 52 2.42 7.45 -14.17
CA HIS A 52 1.15 8.14 -14.00
C HIS A 52 0.05 7.19 -13.51
N VAL A 53 -1.12 7.73 -13.20
CA VAL A 53 -2.22 6.98 -12.61
C VAL A 53 -3.42 7.00 -13.53
N VAL A 54 -3.89 5.81 -13.90
CA VAL A 54 -5.10 5.64 -14.70
C VAL A 54 -6.11 4.75 -14.00
N THR A 55 -7.38 4.91 -14.38
CA THR A 55 -8.44 3.97 -14.01
C THR A 55 -9.05 3.33 -15.23
N ARG A 56 -9.57 2.09 -15.05
CA ARG A 56 -10.33 1.36 -16.06
C ARG A 56 -11.56 0.75 -15.40
N ARG A 57 -12.63 0.68 -16.17
CA ARG A 57 -13.91 0.10 -15.73
C ARG A 57 -14.17 -1.23 -16.41
N SER A 58 -14.78 -2.15 -15.68
CA SER A 58 -15.29 -3.41 -16.19
C SER A 58 -16.74 -3.61 -15.74
N THR A 59 -17.64 -3.91 -16.67
CA THR A 59 -19.04 -4.24 -16.39
C THR A 59 -19.32 -5.74 -16.43
N ASP A 60 -18.33 -6.55 -16.76
CA ASP A 60 -18.37 -8.00 -16.90
C ASP A 60 -17.47 -8.75 -15.93
N ARG A 61 -17.21 -8.14 -14.75
CA ARG A 61 -16.39 -8.71 -13.67
C ARG A 61 -14.93 -8.96 -14.06
N GLY A 62 -14.33 -8.03 -14.80
CA GLY A 62 -12.92 -8.05 -15.14
C GLY A 62 -12.56 -8.86 -16.39
N GLN A 63 -13.55 -9.34 -17.16
CA GLN A 63 -13.28 -10.04 -18.40
C GLN A 63 -12.80 -9.07 -19.49
N THR A 64 -13.46 -7.90 -19.57
CA THR A 64 -13.04 -6.79 -20.41
C THR A 64 -12.95 -5.48 -19.63
N TRP A 65 -12.15 -4.56 -20.12
CA TRP A 65 -11.89 -3.27 -19.49
C TRP A 65 -12.02 -2.13 -20.49
N SER A 66 -12.53 -1.00 -20.03
CA SER A 66 -12.64 0.22 -20.81
C SER A 66 -11.28 0.78 -21.23
N ASP A 67 -11.28 1.76 -22.11
CA ASP A 67 -10.13 2.65 -22.27
C ASP A 67 -9.73 3.29 -20.94
N PRO A 68 -8.46 3.69 -20.77
CA PRO A 68 -8.00 4.32 -19.55
C PRO A 68 -8.64 5.71 -19.39
N VAL A 69 -8.89 6.08 -18.13
CA VAL A 69 -9.26 7.43 -17.74
C VAL A 69 -8.16 7.93 -16.80
N ASP A 70 -7.53 9.05 -17.15
CA ASP A 70 -6.47 9.64 -16.37
C ASP A 70 -6.99 10.16 -15.03
N VAL A 71 -6.39 9.67 -13.94
CA VAL A 71 -6.38 10.36 -12.64
C VAL A 71 -5.31 11.44 -12.68
N GLU A 72 -4.11 11.06 -13.15
CA GLU A 72 -3.00 11.95 -13.48
C GLU A 72 -2.43 11.58 -14.85
N PRO A 73 -2.22 12.56 -15.74
CA PRO A 73 -1.72 12.31 -17.09
C PRO A 73 -0.22 12.02 -17.10
N ALA A 74 0.24 11.36 -18.17
CA ALA A 74 1.63 10.96 -18.36
C ALA A 74 2.59 12.13 -18.64
N ASP A 75 2.10 13.28 -19.07
CA ASP A 75 2.89 14.47 -19.41
C ASP A 75 3.19 15.39 -18.21
N GLY A 76 2.69 15.02 -17.03
CA GLY A 76 2.92 15.72 -15.77
C GLY A 76 4.10 15.17 -14.96
N PRO A 77 4.30 15.71 -13.74
CA PRO A 77 5.13 15.07 -12.73
C PRO A 77 4.61 13.66 -12.40
N GLU A 78 5.49 12.78 -11.96
CA GLU A 78 5.13 11.39 -11.65
C GLU A 78 4.05 11.31 -10.57
N ALA A 79 3.10 10.41 -10.82
CA ALA A 79 2.08 9.99 -9.87
C ALA A 79 2.15 8.47 -9.70
N SER A 80 2.15 7.97 -8.46
CA SER A 80 2.46 6.57 -8.19
C SER A 80 1.72 6.03 -6.97
N TYR A 81 1.65 4.71 -6.86
CA TYR A 81 1.12 3.96 -5.72
C TYR A 81 -0.33 4.33 -5.38
N ALA A 82 -1.16 4.32 -6.40
CA ALA A 82 -2.56 4.71 -6.28
C ALA A 82 -3.43 3.61 -5.65
N VAL A 83 -4.32 4.02 -4.74
CA VAL A 83 -5.31 3.15 -4.12
C VAL A 83 -6.67 3.81 -4.11
N LEU A 84 -7.73 3.02 -4.16
CA LEU A 84 -9.11 3.51 -4.20
C LEU A 84 -9.84 3.30 -2.87
N LEU A 85 -10.65 4.28 -2.50
CA LEU A 85 -11.65 4.16 -1.44
C LEU A 85 -13.01 4.53 -2.00
N LYS A 86 -13.96 3.59 -2.03
CA LYS A 86 -15.36 3.89 -2.28
C LYS A 86 -16.02 4.29 -0.96
N ALA A 87 -16.48 5.53 -0.89
CA ALA A 87 -17.24 6.05 0.25
C ALA A 87 -18.69 5.47 0.27
N PRO A 88 -19.34 5.43 1.45
CA PRO A 88 -20.72 4.97 1.56
C PRO A 88 -21.71 5.74 0.68
N GLY A 89 -21.46 7.03 0.41
CA GLY A 89 -22.26 7.88 -0.48
C GLY A 89 -22.01 7.70 -1.98
N GLY A 90 -21.22 6.71 -2.38
CA GLY A 90 -20.94 6.38 -3.79
C GLY A 90 -19.71 7.06 -4.39
N ARG A 91 -19.26 8.20 -3.85
CA ARG A 91 -18.02 8.86 -4.26
C ARG A 91 -16.83 7.91 -4.14
N VAL A 92 -15.94 7.93 -5.13
CA VAL A 92 -14.69 7.18 -5.10
C VAL A 92 -13.52 8.16 -4.96
N TYR A 93 -12.69 7.95 -3.94
CA TYR A 93 -11.44 8.67 -3.76
C TYR A 93 -10.28 7.83 -4.31
N CYS A 94 -9.34 8.47 -4.99
CA CYS A 94 -8.07 7.91 -5.40
C CYS A 94 -6.97 8.63 -4.61
N PHE A 95 -6.19 7.88 -3.83
CA PHE A 95 -5.06 8.37 -3.04
C PHE A 95 -3.77 7.91 -3.70
N TYR A 96 -2.79 8.79 -3.83
CA TYR A 96 -1.53 8.50 -4.51
C TYR A 96 -0.41 9.47 -4.13
N ASN A 97 0.83 9.09 -4.42
CA ASN A 97 1.97 10.00 -4.36
C ASN A 97 2.02 10.86 -5.62
N TYR A 98 2.33 12.13 -5.46
CA TYR A 98 2.50 13.08 -6.55
C TYR A 98 3.80 13.87 -6.39
N ASN A 99 4.74 13.73 -7.33
CA ASN A 99 6.06 14.35 -7.30
C ASN A 99 6.01 15.84 -7.73
N ALA A 100 5.19 16.65 -7.05
CA ALA A 100 4.94 18.05 -7.38
C ALA A 100 6.22 18.90 -7.42
N ASP A 101 7.22 18.55 -6.62
CA ASP A 101 8.52 19.26 -6.57
C ASP A 101 9.45 18.87 -7.72
N ASN A 102 9.03 17.94 -8.56
CA ASN A 102 9.77 17.43 -9.72
C ASN A 102 11.21 16.99 -9.39
N LEU A 103 11.39 16.36 -8.23
CA LEU A 103 12.69 15.83 -7.82
C LEU A 103 13.08 14.65 -8.72
N ARG A 104 14.34 14.62 -9.16
CA ARG A 104 14.83 13.58 -10.07
C ARG A 104 15.78 12.59 -9.43
N ALA A 105 16.31 12.90 -8.27
CA ALA A 105 17.20 12.03 -7.52
C ALA A 105 17.22 12.42 -6.05
N VAL A 106 17.52 11.44 -5.21
CA VAL A 106 17.74 11.63 -3.77
C VAL A 106 19.02 10.95 -3.34
N LYS A 107 19.58 11.36 -2.21
CA LYS A 107 20.80 10.76 -1.65
C LYS A 107 20.52 9.32 -1.23
N ALA A 108 21.36 8.40 -1.67
CA ALA A 108 21.43 7.06 -1.12
C ALA A 108 22.19 7.06 0.22
N ASP A 109 21.89 6.08 1.07
CA ASP A 109 22.52 5.94 2.38
C ASP A 109 24.01 5.56 2.24
N ASP A 110 24.84 6.11 3.16
CA ASP A 110 26.25 5.78 3.27
C ASP A 110 26.62 5.55 4.75
N PRO A 111 27.09 4.39 5.15
CA PRO A 111 26.87 3.09 4.50
C PRO A 111 25.38 2.68 4.55
N PRO A 112 24.93 1.64 3.87
CA PRO A 112 25.71 0.55 3.27
C PRO A 112 26.03 0.72 1.77
N PHE A 113 25.62 1.81 1.13
CA PHE A 113 25.68 1.97 -0.33
C PHE A 113 26.78 2.91 -0.81
N GLN A 114 27.71 3.29 0.06
CA GLN A 114 28.82 4.21 -0.24
C GLN A 114 28.34 5.57 -0.78
N GLY A 115 27.16 6.03 -0.35
CA GLY A 115 26.54 7.24 -0.85
C GLY A 115 26.02 7.13 -2.29
N GLY A 116 26.08 8.24 -3.03
CA GLY A 116 25.56 8.30 -4.38
C GLY A 116 24.10 8.77 -4.43
N LEU A 117 23.45 8.50 -5.55
CA LEU A 117 22.07 8.94 -5.81
C LEU A 117 21.17 7.75 -6.09
N CYS A 118 19.98 7.81 -5.51
CA CYS A 118 18.84 7.00 -5.94
C CYS A 118 18.00 7.84 -6.91
N THR A 119 17.79 7.35 -8.12
CA THR A 119 16.99 8.01 -9.16
C THR A 119 15.54 7.56 -9.18
N ARG A 120 15.13 6.76 -8.20
CA ARG A 120 13.75 6.35 -8.02
C ARG A 120 12.91 7.54 -7.57
N VAL A 121 11.90 7.92 -8.35
CA VAL A 121 11.10 9.15 -8.16
C VAL A 121 9.66 8.90 -7.70
N ASP A 122 9.21 7.66 -7.66
CA ASP A 122 7.84 7.26 -7.38
C ASP A 122 7.38 7.43 -5.92
N SER A 123 8.31 7.56 -4.98
CA SER A 123 8.02 7.79 -3.56
C SER A 123 8.16 9.26 -3.14
N LEU A 124 8.43 10.16 -4.07
CA LEU A 124 8.74 11.56 -3.80
C LEU A 124 7.50 12.45 -3.84
N GLY A 125 7.60 13.62 -3.17
CA GLY A 125 6.60 14.68 -3.25
C GLY A 125 5.52 14.60 -2.18
N HIS A 126 4.27 14.77 -2.58
CA HIS A 126 3.14 14.94 -1.69
C HIS A 126 2.18 13.74 -1.78
N PHE A 127 1.61 13.36 -0.65
CA PHE A 127 0.49 12.44 -0.65
C PHE A 127 -0.80 13.22 -0.89
N VAL A 128 -1.56 12.85 -1.91
CA VAL A 128 -2.70 13.61 -2.40
C VAL A 128 -3.89 12.70 -2.69
N CYS A 129 -5.06 13.30 -2.91
CA CYS A 129 -6.20 12.58 -3.48
C CYS A 129 -6.92 13.40 -4.56
N LYS A 130 -7.61 12.68 -5.43
CA LYS A 130 -8.69 13.13 -6.31
C LYS A 130 -9.93 12.31 -6.04
N TYR A 131 -11.09 12.75 -6.52
CA TYR A 131 -12.34 12.02 -6.38
C TYR A 131 -13.13 11.95 -7.69
N SER A 132 -14.00 10.98 -7.75
CA SER A 132 -14.99 10.78 -8.80
C SER A 132 -16.38 10.63 -8.21
N ASP A 133 -17.37 11.35 -8.75
CA ASP A 133 -18.80 11.26 -8.38
C ASP A 133 -19.60 10.48 -9.44
N ASP A 134 -18.95 10.01 -10.50
CA ASP A 134 -19.54 9.34 -11.65
C ASP A 134 -18.98 7.93 -11.88
N HIS A 135 -18.67 7.24 -10.77
CA HIS A 135 -18.18 5.86 -10.79
C HIS A 135 -16.85 5.65 -11.54
N GLY A 136 -15.99 6.69 -11.58
CA GLY A 136 -14.69 6.65 -12.23
C GLY A 136 -14.72 6.99 -13.72
N ALA A 137 -15.83 7.54 -14.25
CA ALA A 137 -15.90 8.03 -15.61
C ALA A 137 -15.11 9.34 -15.79
N SER A 138 -15.01 10.15 -14.73
CA SER A 138 -14.14 11.32 -14.68
C SER A 138 -13.60 11.54 -13.26
N TRP A 139 -12.55 12.35 -13.15
CA TRP A 139 -11.88 12.69 -11.90
C TRP A 139 -11.83 14.20 -11.68
N SER A 140 -11.88 14.63 -10.41
CA SER A 140 -11.76 16.04 -10.07
C SER A 140 -10.50 16.65 -10.70
N SER A 141 -10.58 17.85 -11.25
CA SER A 141 -9.43 18.57 -11.82
C SER A 141 -8.44 18.99 -10.73
N ARG A 142 -8.96 19.33 -9.54
CA ARG A 142 -8.17 19.72 -8.37
C ARG A 142 -7.64 18.47 -7.66
N ARG A 143 -6.35 18.50 -7.26
CA ARG A 143 -5.73 17.63 -6.28
C ARG A 143 -5.88 18.22 -4.89
N PHE A 144 -6.10 17.35 -3.91
CA PHE A 144 -6.24 17.73 -2.51
C PHE A 144 -5.05 17.13 -1.75
N ALA A 145 -4.19 18.01 -1.23
CA ALA A 145 -3.05 17.57 -0.43
C ALA A 145 -3.52 17.02 0.92
N ILE A 146 -2.94 15.91 1.33
CA ILE A 146 -3.20 15.27 2.62
C ILE A 146 -2.04 15.61 3.54
N PRO A 147 -2.28 16.36 4.63
CA PRO A 147 -1.25 16.66 5.60
C PRO A 147 -0.86 15.37 6.35
N VAL A 148 0.38 14.95 6.18
CA VAL A 148 0.97 13.84 6.92
C VAL A 148 1.87 14.42 8.01
N ARG A 149 1.63 14.05 9.28
CA ARG A 149 2.41 14.54 10.41
C ARG A 149 3.89 14.16 10.26
N GLU A 150 4.79 15.08 10.53
CA GLU A 150 6.23 14.80 10.61
C GLU A 150 6.52 13.93 11.85
N MET A 151 7.38 12.93 11.67
CA MET A 151 7.79 11.97 12.69
C MET A 151 9.31 11.83 12.70
N ALA A 152 9.86 11.09 13.67
CA ALA A 152 11.30 10.89 13.81
C ALA A 152 11.96 10.38 12.51
N ILE A 153 11.32 9.42 11.84
CA ILE A 153 11.84 8.85 10.59
C ILE A 153 12.02 9.90 9.48
N ASP A 154 11.17 10.93 9.43
CA ASP A 154 11.29 12.02 8.47
C ASP A 154 12.48 12.92 8.82
N ARG A 155 12.60 13.33 10.11
CA ARG A 155 13.66 14.21 10.58
C ARG A 155 15.05 13.59 10.52
N GLU A 156 15.11 12.27 10.67
CA GLU A 156 16.35 11.49 10.64
C GLU A 156 16.80 11.11 9.23
N ASN A 157 16.04 11.43 8.19
CA ASN A 157 16.46 11.18 6.81
C ASN A 157 17.57 12.13 6.37
N ALA A 158 18.22 11.84 5.25
CA ALA A 158 19.34 12.61 4.69
C ALA A 158 19.04 14.10 4.42
N TYR A 159 17.78 14.51 4.51
CA TYR A 159 17.31 15.88 4.26
C TYR A 159 16.76 16.56 5.52
N GLY A 160 16.81 15.91 6.68
CA GLY A 160 16.30 16.47 7.94
C GLY A 160 14.82 16.86 7.88
N GLY A 161 13.99 16.05 7.24
CA GLY A 161 12.56 16.26 7.09
C GLY A 161 12.13 17.25 6.01
N ARG A 162 13.07 18.01 5.38
CA ARG A 162 12.73 18.95 4.30
C ARG A 162 12.21 18.28 3.04
N VAL A 163 12.64 17.06 2.75
CA VAL A 163 12.10 16.17 1.73
C VAL A 163 11.52 14.96 2.45
N ARG A 164 10.27 14.64 2.19
CA ARG A 164 9.58 13.49 2.78
C ARG A 164 9.28 12.46 1.71
N PHE A 165 9.22 11.23 2.13
CA PHE A 165 9.08 10.08 1.24
C PHE A 165 7.95 9.22 1.73
N PHE A 166 7.03 8.90 0.81
CA PHE A 166 5.84 8.10 1.08
C PHE A 166 5.73 6.96 0.08
N TRP A 167 5.12 5.89 0.55
CA TRP A 167 4.74 4.77 -0.29
C TRP A 167 3.43 4.18 0.20
N ASN A 168 2.47 4.00 -0.70
CA ASN A 168 1.18 3.47 -0.33
C ASN A 168 0.87 2.21 -1.15
N VAL A 169 0.61 1.12 -0.45
CA VAL A 169 0.14 -0.16 -1.01
C VAL A 169 -0.99 -0.77 -0.17
N GLY A 170 -1.34 -0.15 0.95
CA GLY A 170 -2.39 -0.62 1.83
C GLY A 170 -3.78 -0.23 1.31
N LYS A 171 -4.75 -1.17 1.38
CA LYS A 171 -6.12 -0.89 0.99
C LYS A 171 -6.79 0.07 1.98
N PRO A 172 -7.29 1.24 1.53
CA PRO A 172 -8.10 2.11 2.34
C PRO A 172 -9.41 1.45 2.76
N PHE A 173 -9.94 1.86 3.91
CA PHE A 173 -11.20 1.34 4.44
C PHE A 173 -11.98 2.41 5.21
N VAL A 174 -13.26 2.14 5.43
CA VAL A 174 -14.14 2.95 6.26
C VAL A 174 -14.47 2.20 7.54
N HIS A 175 -14.38 2.87 8.68
CA HIS A 175 -14.79 2.35 9.97
C HIS A 175 -15.26 3.51 10.85
N ASP A 176 -16.41 3.34 11.53
CA ASP A 176 -17.04 4.33 12.43
C ASP A 176 -17.10 5.74 11.79
N ASP A 177 -17.65 5.81 10.58
CA ASP A 177 -17.79 7.03 9.77
C ASP A 177 -16.47 7.77 9.48
N ALA A 178 -15.34 7.15 9.67
CA ALA A 178 -14.04 7.68 9.32
C ALA A 178 -13.40 6.91 8.16
N ALA A 179 -12.71 7.64 7.30
CA ALA A 179 -11.85 7.07 6.27
C ALA A 179 -10.45 6.80 6.86
N TYR A 180 -9.91 5.64 6.54
CA TYR A 180 -8.56 5.22 6.91
C TYR A 180 -7.76 4.88 5.68
N VAL A 181 -6.53 5.39 5.58
CA VAL A 181 -5.61 5.14 4.47
C VAL A 181 -4.26 4.70 5.03
N PRO A 182 -3.89 3.42 4.88
CA PRO A 182 -2.55 2.96 5.23
C PRO A 182 -1.48 3.65 4.37
N LEU A 183 -0.36 4.01 4.98
CA LEU A 183 0.75 4.69 4.31
C LEU A 183 2.06 4.25 4.95
N HIS A 184 3.16 4.28 4.18
CA HIS A 184 4.50 4.13 4.72
C HIS A 184 5.25 5.43 4.69
N LYS A 185 6.06 5.66 5.71
CA LYS A 185 7.12 6.65 5.71
C LYS A 185 8.45 5.95 5.43
N VAL A 186 9.24 6.55 4.58
CA VAL A 186 10.55 6.05 4.20
C VAL A 186 11.62 6.96 4.77
N GLY A 187 12.59 6.38 5.47
CA GLY A 187 13.67 7.12 6.14
C GLY A 187 15.01 7.06 5.43
N GLY A 188 15.15 6.20 4.42
CA GLY A 188 16.40 6.04 3.70
C GLY A 188 16.27 5.27 2.40
N PHE A 189 17.29 5.42 1.53
CA PHE A 189 17.35 4.83 0.20
C PHE A 189 18.66 4.09 -0.03
N GLY A 190 18.57 2.93 -0.71
CA GLY A 190 19.66 2.35 -1.45
C GLY A 190 19.62 2.77 -2.93
N HIS A 191 20.33 2.03 -3.76
CA HIS A 191 20.30 2.24 -5.21
C HIS A 191 19.06 1.57 -5.82
N GLY A 192 17.86 2.13 -5.58
CA GLY A 192 16.61 1.65 -6.15
C GLY A 192 15.64 0.97 -5.18
N PHE A 193 15.91 0.95 -3.86
CA PHE A 193 15.02 0.42 -2.83
C PHE A 193 15.15 1.16 -1.50
N PHE A 194 14.18 0.96 -0.62
CA PHE A 194 14.15 1.60 0.69
C PHE A 194 15.00 0.82 1.68
N THR A 195 15.73 1.55 2.52
CA THR A 195 16.63 1.00 3.55
C THR A 195 16.04 1.11 4.95
N ARG A 196 15.04 1.97 5.13
CA ARG A 196 14.35 2.17 6.40
C ARG A 196 12.91 2.64 6.14
N SER A 197 11.94 2.02 6.82
CA SER A 197 10.53 2.35 6.66
C SER A 197 9.71 2.04 7.90
N GLU A 198 8.62 2.80 8.09
CA GLU A 198 7.64 2.64 9.16
C GLU A 198 6.22 2.80 8.60
N GLY A 199 5.28 2.02 9.12
CA GLY A 199 3.88 2.13 8.74
C GLY A 199 3.13 3.18 9.55
N VAL A 200 2.26 3.93 8.88
CA VAL A 200 1.30 4.84 9.49
C VAL A 200 -0.09 4.62 8.92
N LEU A 201 -1.09 5.12 9.62
CA LEU A 201 -2.47 5.08 9.20
C LEU A 201 -3.02 6.51 9.22
N LEU A 202 -3.40 7.03 8.06
CA LEU A 202 -4.07 8.32 7.96
C LEU A 202 -5.55 8.13 8.26
N ARG A 203 -6.13 9.01 9.05
CA ARG A 203 -7.53 8.98 9.45
C ARG A 203 -8.20 10.33 9.21
N SER A 204 -9.39 10.30 8.65
CA SER A 204 -10.25 11.48 8.56
C SER A 204 -11.70 11.12 8.87
N ASN A 205 -12.31 11.80 9.84
CA ASN A 205 -13.73 11.70 10.15
C ASN A 205 -14.57 12.75 9.42
N SER A 206 -13.94 13.69 8.72
CA SER A 206 -14.62 14.75 7.97
C SER A 206 -14.67 14.49 6.46
N LEU A 207 -13.73 13.72 5.90
CA LEU A 207 -13.68 13.42 4.46
C LEU A 207 -14.99 12.85 3.90
N LEU A 208 -15.65 11.98 4.66
CA LEU A 208 -16.88 11.31 4.22
C LEU A 208 -18.14 12.16 4.43
N ARG A 209 -18.05 13.27 5.17
CA ARG A 209 -19.18 14.13 5.55
C ARG A 209 -19.24 15.43 4.76
N ASP A 210 -18.06 15.97 4.42
CA ASP A 210 -17.93 17.22 3.67
C ASP A 210 -17.90 16.91 2.16
N GLY A 211 -18.57 17.72 1.37
CA GLY A 211 -18.56 17.62 -0.08
C GLY A 211 -17.22 18.05 -0.71
N ASP A 212 -16.43 18.91 -0.03
CA ASP A 212 -15.11 19.35 -0.48
C ASP A 212 -13.99 18.68 0.33
N PRO A 213 -13.20 17.77 -0.29
CA PRO A 213 -12.06 17.15 0.40
C PRO A 213 -11.00 18.16 0.88
N GLY A 214 -11.01 19.40 0.40
CA GLY A 214 -10.13 20.47 0.85
C GLY A 214 -10.37 20.90 2.30
N HIS A 215 -11.54 20.59 2.84
CA HIS A 215 -11.89 20.85 4.26
C HIS A 215 -11.63 19.63 5.15
N ALA A 216 -11.16 18.52 4.58
CA ALA A 216 -10.94 17.31 5.35
C ALA A 216 -9.81 17.50 6.37
N VAL A 217 -10.10 17.17 7.62
CA VAL A 217 -9.13 17.14 8.71
C VAL A 217 -8.53 15.73 8.79
N TRP A 218 -7.20 15.66 8.79
CA TRP A 218 -6.48 14.41 8.80
C TRP A 218 -5.63 14.24 10.06
N GLU A 219 -5.64 13.05 10.59
CA GLU A 219 -4.75 12.58 11.65
C GLU A 219 -3.75 11.58 11.07
N THR A 220 -2.52 11.59 11.55
CA THR A 220 -1.51 10.54 11.27
C THR A 220 -1.35 9.68 12.51
N LEU A 221 -1.68 8.40 12.41
CA LEU A 221 -1.62 7.41 13.47
C LEU A 221 -0.45 6.42 13.23
N PRO A 222 0.09 5.78 14.27
CA PRO A 222 -0.26 5.91 15.68
C PRO A 222 0.06 7.31 16.24
N ASP A 223 -0.49 7.59 17.43
CA ASP A 223 -0.07 8.74 18.21
C ASP A 223 1.42 8.58 18.59
N GLY A 224 2.12 9.71 18.80
CA GLY A 224 3.56 9.66 19.09
C GLY A 224 4.43 9.86 17.85
N ASP A 225 5.72 9.56 17.97
CA ASP A 225 6.76 9.97 17.03
C ASP A 225 7.35 8.80 16.22
N ALA A 226 6.83 7.62 16.39
CA ALA A 226 7.22 6.41 15.66
C ALA A 226 5.99 5.70 15.07
N GLY A 227 6.13 5.18 13.86
CA GLY A 227 5.15 4.33 13.21
C GLY A 227 5.24 2.86 13.62
N LEU A 228 4.54 2.00 12.90
CA LEU A 228 4.65 0.56 13.05
C LEU A 228 6.00 0.09 12.53
N ARG A 229 6.74 -0.62 13.36
CA ARG A 229 8.09 -1.14 13.13
C ARG A 229 8.11 -2.67 13.21
N THR A 230 9.25 -3.27 12.94
CA THR A 230 9.51 -4.69 13.20
C THR A 230 9.61 -4.96 14.72
N PRO A 231 9.51 -6.22 15.14
CA PRO A 231 9.78 -6.59 16.53
C PRO A 231 11.18 -6.16 17.00
N PRO A 232 11.41 -5.95 18.30
CA PRO A 232 12.74 -5.62 18.83
C PRO A 232 13.80 -6.61 18.34
N GLY A 233 14.89 -6.08 17.78
CA GLY A 233 15.97 -6.88 17.17
C GLY A 233 15.72 -7.27 15.71
N GLY A 234 14.58 -6.91 15.14
CA GLY A 234 14.31 -7.05 13.72
C GLY A 234 14.96 -5.98 12.85
N GLY A 235 14.91 -6.16 11.54
CA GLY A 235 15.48 -5.25 10.56
C GLY A 235 14.72 -3.91 10.44
N PRO A 236 15.25 -2.97 9.67
CA PRO A 236 14.76 -1.59 9.61
C PRO A 236 13.55 -1.41 8.66
N ILE A 237 13.01 -2.50 8.10
CA ILE A 237 11.97 -2.48 7.08
C ILE A 237 10.65 -2.96 7.66
N ALA A 238 9.66 -2.07 7.69
CA ALA A 238 8.27 -2.36 8.00
C ALA A 238 7.40 -1.71 6.93
N GLU A 239 6.92 -2.51 5.98
CA GLU A 239 6.31 -2.02 4.73
C GLU A 239 5.03 -2.77 4.37
N GLU A 240 4.23 -2.14 3.49
CA GLU A 240 3.03 -2.71 2.88
C GLU A 240 2.00 -3.15 3.93
N HIS A 241 1.66 -2.20 4.81
CA HIS A 241 0.72 -2.41 5.90
C HIS A 241 -0.70 -2.65 5.35
N SER A 242 -1.23 -3.83 5.63
CA SER A 242 -2.58 -4.24 5.28
C SER A 242 -3.41 -4.41 6.55
N THR A 243 -4.41 -3.57 6.73
CA THR A 243 -5.23 -3.51 7.95
C THR A 243 -6.65 -3.99 7.67
N VAL A 244 -7.19 -4.80 8.58
CA VAL A 244 -8.60 -5.19 8.60
C VAL A 244 -9.23 -4.84 9.94
N VAL A 245 -10.54 -4.54 9.90
CA VAL A 245 -11.37 -4.39 11.08
C VAL A 245 -11.91 -5.76 11.47
N LEU A 246 -11.59 -6.22 12.68
CA LEU A 246 -12.08 -7.47 13.22
C LEU A 246 -13.56 -7.37 13.64
N SER A 247 -14.17 -8.50 13.99
CA SER A 247 -15.59 -8.56 14.35
C SER A 247 -15.96 -7.82 15.64
N ASP A 248 -14.98 -7.53 16.49
CA ASP A 248 -15.14 -6.75 17.72
C ASP A 248 -14.80 -5.26 17.55
N GLY A 249 -14.53 -4.81 16.31
CA GLY A 249 -14.14 -3.44 16.01
C GLY A 249 -12.64 -3.15 16.18
N SER A 250 -11.84 -4.07 16.71
CA SER A 250 -10.39 -3.91 16.79
C SER A 250 -9.75 -3.98 15.40
N PHE A 251 -8.56 -3.38 15.26
CA PHE A 251 -7.78 -3.45 14.02
C PHE A 251 -6.71 -4.53 14.14
N TYR A 252 -6.50 -5.24 13.04
CA TYR A 252 -5.40 -6.17 12.88
C TYR A 252 -4.64 -5.81 11.61
N CYS A 253 -3.34 -5.58 11.75
CA CYS A 253 -2.46 -5.16 10.66
C CYS A 253 -1.40 -6.21 10.42
N VAL A 254 -1.16 -6.54 9.15
CA VAL A 254 -0.04 -7.39 8.70
C VAL A 254 0.85 -6.59 7.76
N TYR A 255 2.15 -6.85 7.78
CA TYR A 255 3.11 -6.15 6.94
C TYR A 255 4.39 -6.95 6.73
N ARG A 256 5.15 -6.61 5.69
CA ARG A 256 6.42 -7.26 5.37
C ARG A 256 7.59 -6.69 6.16
N SER A 257 8.61 -7.52 6.31
CA SER A 257 9.92 -7.17 6.83
C SER A 257 11.02 -7.79 5.95
N VAL A 258 12.28 -7.58 6.33
CA VAL A 258 13.44 -8.28 5.76
C VAL A 258 13.89 -9.48 6.60
N ASP A 259 13.16 -9.79 7.66
CA ASP A 259 13.55 -10.80 8.66
C ASP A 259 13.14 -12.23 8.27
N GLY A 260 12.61 -12.41 7.06
CA GLY A 260 12.12 -13.71 6.57
C GLY A 260 10.76 -14.12 7.15
N HIS A 261 10.09 -13.21 7.85
CA HIS A 261 8.80 -13.42 8.50
C HIS A 261 7.87 -12.22 8.30
N PRO A 262 6.56 -12.44 8.11
CA PRO A 262 5.61 -11.34 8.12
C PRO A 262 5.40 -10.87 9.56
N VAL A 263 5.14 -9.59 9.72
CA VAL A 263 4.89 -8.96 11.02
C VAL A 263 3.41 -8.67 11.19
N CYS A 264 2.92 -8.67 12.44
CA CYS A 264 1.57 -8.24 12.76
C CYS A 264 1.52 -7.41 14.03
N ALA A 265 0.49 -6.57 14.12
CA ALA A 265 0.14 -5.80 15.30
C ALA A 265 -1.39 -5.60 15.36
N SER A 266 -1.92 -5.34 16.55
CA SER A 266 -3.35 -5.06 16.75
C SER A 266 -3.57 -3.75 17.49
N SER A 267 -4.72 -3.10 17.23
CA SER A 267 -5.14 -1.87 17.90
C SER A 267 -6.59 -2.00 18.37
N ARG A 268 -6.89 -1.47 19.56
CA ARG A 268 -8.26 -1.46 20.14
C ARG A 268 -8.87 -0.07 20.24
N ASP A 269 -8.17 0.93 19.72
CA ASP A 269 -8.53 2.35 19.84
C ASP A 269 -8.50 3.08 18.48
N GLY A 270 -8.80 2.35 17.40
CA GLY A 270 -8.88 2.91 16.05
C GLY A 270 -7.52 3.29 15.46
N GLY A 271 -6.45 2.61 15.86
CA GLY A 271 -5.10 2.81 15.34
C GLY A 271 -4.26 3.85 16.09
N ARG A 272 -4.76 4.42 17.21
CA ARG A 272 -4.02 5.40 18.01
C ARG A 272 -2.83 4.77 18.72
N THR A 273 -3.05 3.60 19.29
CA THR A 273 -1.99 2.77 19.85
C THR A 273 -2.05 1.34 19.28
N TRP A 274 -0.92 0.68 19.26
CA TRP A 274 -0.80 -0.67 18.74
C TRP A 274 -0.09 -1.59 19.75
N SER A 275 -0.45 -2.86 19.74
CA SER A 275 0.29 -3.88 20.47
C SER A 275 1.76 -3.88 20.03
N PRO A 276 2.68 -4.35 20.85
CA PRO A 276 4.03 -4.63 20.39
C PRO A 276 4.00 -5.49 19.12
N PRO A 277 4.76 -5.12 18.07
CA PRO A 277 4.82 -5.89 16.85
C PRO A 277 5.40 -7.28 17.11
N ARG A 278 4.86 -8.29 16.41
CA ARG A 278 5.33 -9.67 16.51
C ARG A 278 5.35 -10.32 15.14
N TYR A 279 6.19 -11.34 14.97
CA TYR A 279 6.15 -12.17 13.76
C TYR A 279 4.91 -13.05 13.78
N GLN A 280 4.25 -13.11 12.62
CA GLN A 280 3.03 -13.89 12.42
C GLN A 280 3.30 -15.39 12.62
N ARG A 281 2.31 -16.08 13.22
CA ARG A 281 2.37 -17.51 13.49
C ARG A 281 1.15 -18.22 12.91
N TYR A 282 1.33 -19.50 12.61
CA TYR A 282 0.23 -20.42 12.40
C TYR A 282 -0.47 -20.73 13.73
N ALA A 283 -1.67 -21.33 13.65
CA ALA A 283 -2.44 -21.73 14.83
C ALA A 283 -1.69 -22.78 15.71
N ASP A 284 -0.75 -23.52 15.14
CA ASP A 284 0.12 -24.45 15.87
C ASP A 284 1.34 -23.81 16.50
N GLY A 285 1.47 -22.47 16.45
CA GLY A 285 2.55 -21.70 17.03
C GLY A 285 3.82 -21.58 16.18
N ARG A 286 3.92 -22.29 15.04
CA ARG A 286 5.07 -22.15 14.13
C ARG A 286 5.10 -20.76 13.51
N LEU A 287 6.28 -20.18 13.37
CA LEU A 287 6.48 -18.93 12.64
C LEU A 287 6.10 -19.10 11.16
N MET A 288 5.31 -18.18 10.65
CA MET A 288 5.12 -18.05 9.21
C MET A 288 6.40 -17.55 8.55
N LYS A 289 6.66 -17.96 7.33
CA LYS A 289 7.78 -17.52 6.52
C LYS A 289 7.28 -16.56 5.45
N HIS A 290 8.07 -15.51 5.19
CA HIS A 290 7.72 -14.53 4.19
C HIS A 290 8.96 -13.73 3.76
N PRO A 291 9.25 -13.60 2.45
CA PRO A 291 10.34 -12.75 1.98
C PRO A 291 9.92 -11.27 2.05
N ARG A 292 10.80 -10.35 1.66
CA ARG A 292 10.42 -8.94 1.45
C ARG A 292 9.49 -8.83 0.23
N ALA A 293 8.24 -9.22 0.41
CA ALA A 293 7.19 -9.21 -0.60
C ALA A 293 5.88 -8.73 0.02
N ALA A 294 4.95 -8.30 -0.81
CA ALA A 294 3.63 -7.92 -0.37
C ALA A 294 2.93 -9.09 0.34
N ASN A 295 2.25 -8.78 1.44
CA ASN A 295 1.30 -9.68 2.08
C ASN A 295 0.04 -8.91 2.44
N PHE A 296 -1.12 -9.54 2.28
CA PHE A 296 -2.39 -8.86 2.46
C PHE A 296 -3.38 -9.69 3.26
N ILE A 297 -4.23 -8.98 3.99
CA ILE A 297 -5.33 -9.59 4.73
C ILE A 297 -6.66 -8.92 4.34
N TRP A 298 -7.71 -9.73 4.16
CA TRP A 298 -9.06 -9.26 3.85
C TRP A 298 -10.09 -9.94 4.73
N LYS A 299 -11.13 -9.19 5.10
CA LYS A 299 -12.33 -9.72 5.71
C LYS A 299 -13.33 -10.12 4.62
N CYS A 300 -13.73 -11.38 4.62
CA CYS A 300 -14.76 -11.89 3.73
C CYS A 300 -16.17 -11.65 4.28
N SER A 301 -17.18 -11.64 3.41
CA SER A 301 -18.59 -11.46 3.81
C SER A 301 -19.13 -12.53 4.75
N ASN A 302 -18.51 -13.71 4.77
CA ASN A 302 -18.85 -14.81 5.68
C ASN A 302 -18.15 -14.74 7.05
N GLY A 303 -17.51 -13.61 7.39
CA GLY A 303 -16.82 -13.39 8.66
C GLY A 303 -15.44 -14.03 8.78
N LYS A 304 -14.97 -14.72 7.75
CA LYS A 304 -13.61 -15.25 7.69
C LYS A 304 -12.63 -14.19 7.19
N TYR A 305 -11.34 -14.41 7.44
CA TYR A 305 -10.25 -13.59 6.95
C TYR A 305 -9.40 -14.42 6.01
N VAL A 306 -9.05 -13.84 4.87
CA VAL A 306 -8.12 -14.43 3.91
C VAL A 306 -6.80 -13.71 4.03
N TYR A 307 -5.72 -14.46 4.16
CA TYR A 307 -4.37 -13.96 4.23
C TYR A 307 -3.56 -14.47 3.03
N TRP A 308 -2.94 -13.55 2.30
CA TRP A 308 -2.11 -13.81 1.15
C TRP A 308 -0.64 -13.60 1.53
N PHE A 309 0.22 -14.60 1.29
CA PHE A 309 1.63 -14.57 1.65
C PHE A 309 2.43 -15.61 0.85
N HIS A 310 3.78 -15.59 0.95
CA HIS A 310 4.63 -16.48 0.13
C HIS A 310 5.10 -17.76 0.82
N ASN A 311 4.97 -17.89 2.13
CA ASN A 311 5.31 -19.08 2.92
C ASN A 311 6.76 -19.59 2.77
N HIS A 312 7.69 -18.70 2.53
CA HIS A 312 9.13 -18.99 2.58
C HIS A 312 9.91 -17.73 3.00
N GLY A 313 11.10 -17.88 3.56
CA GLY A 313 11.90 -16.79 4.13
C GLY A 313 12.96 -16.22 3.19
N GLY A 314 12.77 -16.32 1.87
CA GLY A 314 13.78 -15.89 0.92
C GLY A 314 14.86 -16.95 0.72
N ARG A 315 14.53 -18.04 -0.01
CA ARG A 315 15.44 -19.19 -0.23
C ARG A 315 16.73 -18.84 -0.92
N PHE A 316 16.74 -17.78 -1.68
CA PHE A 316 17.87 -17.37 -2.52
C PHE A 316 18.67 -16.19 -1.93
N ILE A 317 18.33 -15.71 -0.75
CA ILE A 317 19.16 -14.72 -0.05
C ILE A 317 20.46 -15.43 0.38
N ARG A 318 21.52 -15.20 -0.37
CA ARG A 318 22.84 -15.82 -0.12
C ARG A 318 23.73 -14.93 0.74
N GLU A 319 23.49 -13.63 0.75
CA GLU A 319 24.30 -12.64 1.44
C GLU A 319 23.41 -11.78 2.35
N PRO A 320 23.53 -11.87 3.68
CA PRO A 320 22.67 -11.14 4.62
C PRO A 320 22.67 -9.61 4.44
N GLN A 321 23.80 -9.02 4.03
CA GLN A 321 23.89 -7.58 3.75
C GLN A 321 23.10 -7.17 2.51
N LEU A 322 22.82 -8.08 1.59
CA LEU A 322 21.94 -7.88 0.43
C LEU A 322 20.49 -8.25 0.71
N GLY A 323 20.18 -8.71 1.91
CA GLY A 323 18.84 -9.09 2.36
C GLY A 323 17.82 -7.94 2.33
N LEU A 324 18.26 -6.70 2.13
CA LEU A 324 17.37 -5.57 1.86
C LEU A 324 16.71 -5.64 0.49
N ASN A 325 17.19 -6.48 -0.42
CA ASN A 325 16.69 -6.60 -1.79
C ASN A 325 16.40 -8.05 -2.24
N PRO A 326 15.47 -8.80 -1.62
CA PRO A 326 15.14 -10.17 -2.02
C PRO A 326 14.03 -10.17 -3.09
N TYR A 327 14.27 -9.59 -4.27
CA TYR A 327 13.26 -9.55 -5.34
C TYR A 327 13.07 -10.89 -6.07
N ASP A 328 14.03 -11.80 -5.98
CA ASP A 328 14.11 -12.99 -6.85
C ASP A 328 13.25 -14.17 -6.35
N ASP A 329 12.64 -14.08 -5.17
CA ASP A 329 11.95 -15.21 -4.56
C ASP A 329 10.54 -14.85 -4.06
N ARG A 330 9.66 -14.46 -4.98
CA ARG A 330 8.26 -14.10 -4.67
C ARG A 330 7.25 -15.12 -5.20
N ASN A 331 7.67 -16.37 -5.36
CA ASN A 331 6.87 -17.45 -5.90
C ASN A 331 7.11 -18.75 -5.12
N PRO A 332 6.10 -19.55 -4.77
CA PRO A 332 4.66 -19.35 -5.02
C PRO A 332 3.98 -18.42 -4.01
N VAL A 333 2.75 -18.01 -4.33
CA VAL A 333 1.85 -17.32 -3.41
C VAL A 333 0.91 -18.33 -2.77
N TRP A 334 0.62 -18.14 -1.48
CA TRP A 334 -0.28 -18.97 -0.69
C TRP A 334 -1.46 -18.14 -0.16
N GLN A 335 -2.58 -18.81 0.04
CA GLN A 335 -3.72 -18.24 0.73
C GLN A 335 -3.98 -19.03 2.01
N GLY A 336 -4.01 -18.33 3.12
CA GLY A 336 -4.45 -18.85 4.41
C GLY A 336 -5.87 -18.36 4.71
N VAL A 337 -6.66 -19.17 5.39
CA VAL A 337 -7.99 -18.78 5.91
C VAL A 337 -7.95 -18.88 7.41
N GLY A 338 -8.30 -17.79 8.09
CA GLY A 338 -8.34 -17.70 9.54
C GLY A 338 -9.70 -17.25 10.07
N LEU A 339 -9.89 -17.46 11.34
CA LEU A 339 -10.95 -16.88 12.16
C LEU A 339 -10.32 -15.82 13.07
N LYS A 340 -11.14 -14.94 13.66
CA LYS A 340 -10.65 -13.91 14.61
C LYS A 340 -9.77 -14.53 15.70
N ARG A 341 -10.20 -15.63 16.32
CA ARG A 341 -9.44 -16.33 17.37
C ARG A 341 -8.01 -16.74 16.95
N ASP A 342 -7.81 -16.96 15.64
CA ASP A 342 -6.50 -17.36 15.09
C ASP A 342 -5.59 -16.13 14.90
N LEU A 343 -6.15 -14.92 14.96
CA LEU A 343 -5.46 -13.64 14.81
C LEU A 343 -5.09 -13.01 16.15
N ASP A 344 -5.87 -13.29 17.19
CA ASP A 344 -5.61 -12.79 18.54
C ASP A 344 -4.41 -13.51 19.23
N GLY A 345 -3.94 -14.63 18.67
CA GLY A 345 -2.74 -15.37 19.06
C GLY A 345 -2.95 -16.28 20.22
#